data_49995a718d30bc9d939185d3def3f3b6
#
_entry.id   49995a718d30bc9d939185d3def3f3b6
#
_cell.length_a   1.000
_cell.length_b   1.000
_cell.length_c   1.000
_cell.angle_alpha   90.00
_cell.angle_beta   90.00
_cell.angle_gamma   90.00
#
_symmetry.space_group_name_H-M   'P 1'
#
loop_
_entity.id
_entity.type
_entity.pdbx_description
1 polymer ?
#
loop_
_entity_poly.entity_id
_entity_poly.type
_entity_poly.pdbx_seq_one_letter_code
_entity_poly.pdbx_strand_id
1 'polypeptide(L)' 'MYSIVATQPGDISVLQKKEFDISEILPNQVLIKNHSSGVNFIDIYFRKGLYPWPQENNLVLGSEGAGII' A
#
# COMPACT_ATOMS: atom_id res chain seq x y z
N MET A 1 -8.84 -9.98 -5.21
CA MET A 1 -7.58 -9.52 -4.59
C MET A 1 -7.88 -8.44 -3.57
N TYR A 2 -7.03 -8.30 -2.59
CA TYR A 2 -7.23 -7.28 -1.56
C TYR A 2 -5.90 -6.67 -1.13
N SER A 3 -5.98 -5.52 -0.50
CA SER A 3 -4.86 -4.87 0.16
C SER A 3 -5.31 -4.32 1.51
N ILE A 4 -4.35 -4.06 2.37
CA ILE A 4 -4.60 -3.37 3.63
C ILE A 4 -4.29 -1.89 3.40
N VAL A 5 -5.28 -1.05 3.62
CA VAL A 5 -5.15 0.38 3.39
C VAL A 5 -5.39 1.15 4.68
N ALA A 6 -4.76 2.32 4.80
CA ALA A 6 -5.12 3.31 5.81
C ALA A 6 -6.14 4.26 5.20
N THR A 7 -7.29 4.40 5.84
CA THR A 7 -8.38 5.24 5.32
C THR A 7 -8.15 6.71 5.58
N GLN A 8 -7.36 7.02 6.59
CA GLN A 8 -6.94 8.38 6.97
C GLN A 8 -5.72 8.26 7.87
N PRO A 9 -4.96 9.34 8.10
CA PRO A 9 -3.88 9.30 9.09
C PRO A 9 -4.42 9.00 10.49
N GLY A 10 -3.72 8.16 11.25
CA GLY A 10 -4.13 7.80 12.59
C GLY A 10 -3.42 6.58 13.15
N ASP A 11 -4.04 5.95 14.12
CA ASP A 11 -3.54 4.72 14.76
C ASP A 11 -3.94 3.46 13.97
N ILE A 12 -3.73 2.29 14.55
CA ILE A 12 -4.02 1.04 13.85
C ILE A 12 -5.49 0.87 13.49
N SER A 13 -6.40 1.59 14.13
CA SER A 13 -7.83 1.50 13.82
C SER A 13 -8.19 2.01 12.43
N VAL A 14 -7.30 2.77 11.79
CA VAL A 14 -7.52 3.26 10.41
C VAL A 14 -7.20 2.22 9.34
N LEU A 15 -6.63 1.08 9.71
CA LEU A 15 -6.26 0.03 8.76
C LEU A 15 -7.50 -0.80 8.42
N GLN A 16 -7.73 -0.99 7.13
CA GLN A 16 -8.85 -1.77 6.61
C GLN A 16 -8.42 -2.65 5.44
N LYS A 17 -9.08 -3.79 5.33
CA LYS A 17 -8.98 -4.65 4.16
C LYS A 17 -9.84 -4.07 3.04
N LYS A 18 -9.26 -3.89 1.87
CA LYS A 18 -9.95 -3.33 0.72
C LYS A 18 -9.78 -4.24 -0.49
N GLU A 19 -10.91 -4.61 -1.11
CA GLU A 19 -10.87 -5.36 -2.37
C GLU A 19 -10.51 -4.44 -3.52
N PHE A 20 -9.79 -4.98 -4.51
CA PHE A 20 -9.46 -4.24 -5.72
C PHE A 20 -9.29 -5.19 -6.90
N ASP A 21 -9.39 -4.65 -8.11
CA ASP A 21 -9.09 -5.35 -9.35
C ASP A 21 -7.79 -4.82 -9.94
N ILE A 22 -7.12 -5.67 -10.74
CA ILE A 22 -5.91 -5.25 -11.44
C ILE A 22 -6.31 -4.28 -12.54
N SER A 23 -5.74 -3.08 -12.51
CA SER A 23 -5.90 -2.11 -13.57
C SER A 23 -5.05 -2.46 -14.77
N GLU A 24 -5.25 -1.75 -15.88
CA GLU A 24 -4.46 -1.92 -17.09
C GLU A 24 -2.97 -1.69 -16.81
N ILE A 25 -2.12 -2.59 -17.32
CA ILE A 25 -0.66 -2.48 -17.18
C ILE A 25 -0.14 -1.59 -18.30
N LEU A 26 0.50 -0.49 -17.93
CA LEU A 26 1.09 0.44 -18.88
C LEU A 26 2.40 -0.10 -19.45
N PRO A 27 2.89 0.42 -20.62
CA PRO A 27 4.09 -0.10 -21.27
C PRO A 27 5.36 -0.08 -20.41
N ASN A 28 5.44 0.83 -19.45
CA ASN A 28 6.60 0.95 -18.56
C ASN A 28 6.38 0.26 -17.20
N GLN A 29 5.37 -0.57 -17.09
CA GLN A 29 5.01 -1.27 -15.87
C GLN A 29 5.10 -2.78 -16.05
N VAL A 30 5.27 -3.48 -14.95
CA VAL A 30 5.17 -4.94 -14.91
C VAL A 30 4.20 -5.35 -13.81
N LEU A 31 3.55 -6.48 -14.01
CA LEU A 31 2.71 -7.09 -12.97
C LEU A 31 3.56 -8.12 -12.24
N ILE A 32 3.65 -7.98 -10.93
CA ILE A 32 4.41 -8.90 -10.09
C ILE A 32 3.43 -9.69 -9.21
N LYS A 33 3.53 -11.02 -9.28
CA LYS A 33 2.87 -11.87 -8.30
C LYS A 33 3.72 -11.83 -7.04
N ASN A 34 3.29 -11.06 -6.06
CA ASN A 34 4.08 -10.79 -4.87
C ASN A 34 4.20 -12.04 -4.01
N HIS A 35 5.40 -12.34 -3.58
CA HIS A 35 5.70 -13.45 -2.67
C HIS A 35 5.93 -12.96 -1.24
N SER A 36 6.64 -11.85 -1.09
CA SER A 36 7.04 -11.32 0.21
C SER A 36 7.05 -9.80 0.19
N SER A 37 6.77 -9.20 1.32
CA SER A 37 6.87 -7.76 1.52
C SER A 37 7.46 -7.48 2.88
N GLY A 38 8.37 -6.51 2.95
CA GLY A 38 8.92 -6.06 4.21
C GLY A 38 8.04 -5.01 4.87
N VAL A 39 8.07 -4.98 6.18
CA VAL A 39 7.41 -3.95 6.98
C VAL A 39 8.48 -3.10 7.64
N ASN A 40 8.37 -1.79 7.50
CA ASN A 40 9.37 -0.85 7.99
C ASN A 40 8.74 0.23 8.88
N PHE A 41 9.55 0.88 9.70
CA PHE A 41 9.05 1.96 10.56
C PHE A 41 8.46 3.13 9.77
N ILE A 42 8.95 3.39 8.56
CA ILE A 42 8.41 4.44 7.71
C ILE A 42 6.92 4.22 7.39
N ASP A 43 6.47 2.96 7.34
CA ASP A 43 5.07 2.63 7.11
C ASP A 43 4.20 3.18 8.23
N ILE A 44 4.69 3.12 9.47
CA ILE A 44 4.01 3.69 10.64
C ILE A 44 3.97 5.22 10.53
N TYR A 45 5.04 5.85 10.06
CA TYR A 45 5.11 7.29 9.90
C TYR A 45 4.10 7.79 8.85
N PHE A 46 3.96 7.08 7.74
CA PHE A 46 2.92 7.37 6.76
C PHE A 46 1.52 7.18 7.35
N ARG A 47 1.28 6.09 8.05
CA ARG A 47 -0.02 5.84 8.68
C ARG A 47 -0.40 6.97 9.65
N LYS A 48 0.56 7.45 10.44
CA LYS A 48 0.33 8.54 11.41
C LYS A 48 0.23 9.92 10.77
N GLY A 49 0.56 10.05 9.49
CA GLY A 49 0.53 11.33 8.80
C GLY A 49 1.76 12.21 9.04
N LEU A 50 2.88 11.64 9.51
CA LEU A 50 4.12 12.38 9.70
C LEU A 50 4.78 12.75 8.37
N TYR A 51 4.48 12.01 7.32
CA TYR A 51 4.86 12.32 5.95
C TYR A 51 3.61 12.62 5.13
N PRO A 52 3.67 13.53 4.14
CA PRO A 52 2.53 13.82 3.28
C PRO A 52 2.09 12.59 2.51
N TRP A 53 0.79 12.35 2.47
CA TRP A 53 0.24 11.27 1.66
C TRP A 53 0.23 11.68 0.19
N PRO A 54 0.55 10.76 -0.74
CA PRO A 54 0.50 11.04 -2.17
C PRO A 54 -0.92 11.22 -2.70
N GLN A 55 -1.92 10.82 -1.93
CA GLN A 55 -3.34 10.94 -2.28
C GLN A 55 -4.15 11.21 -1.02
N GLU A 56 -5.38 11.68 -1.19
CA GLU A 56 -6.20 12.11 -0.06
C GLU A 56 -6.68 10.96 0.83
N ASN A 57 -7.04 9.84 0.23
CA ASN A 57 -7.69 8.74 0.94
C ASN A 57 -7.08 7.39 0.55
N ASN A 58 -7.26 6.41 1.44
CA ASN A 58 -6.97 5.00 1.16
C ASN A 58 -5.54 4.75 0.70
N LEU A 59 -4.60 5.13 1.52
CA LEU A 59 -3.19 4.87 1.26
C LEU A 59 -2.88 3.39 1.47
N VAL A 60 -2.36 2.74 0.44
CA VAL A 60 -1.76 1.41 0.56
C VAL A 60 -0.38 1.58 1.18
N LEU A 61 -0.18 0.99 2.36
CA LEU A 61 1.08 1.09 3.07
C LEU A 61 2.09 0.09 2.55
N GLY A 62 3.37 0.40 2.78
CA GLY A 62 4.47 -0.43 2.34
C GLY A 62 5.17 0.13 1.12
N SER A 63 6.47 -0.11 1.04
CA SER A 63 7.32 0.43 -0.03
C SER A 63 8.20 -0.62 -0.67
N GLU A 64 8.04 -1.89 -0.32
CA GLU A 64 8.86 -2.95 -0.89
C GLU A 64 8.08 -4.23 -1.09
N GLY A 65 8.56 -5.03 -2.03
CA GLY A 65 7.98 -6.34 -2.31
C GLY A 65 8.93 -7.13 -3.20
N ALA A 66 8.75 -8.43 -3.18
CA ALA A 66 9.50 -9.34 -4.04
C ALA A 66 8.58 -10.45 -4.53
N GLY A 67 8.71 -10.80 -5.80
CA GLY A 67 7.85 -11.80 -6.40
C GLY A 67 8.28 -12.15 -7.82
N ILE A 68 7.34 -12.67 -8.58
CA ILE A 68 7.55 -13.14 -9.96
C ILE A 68 6.73 -12.26 -10.91
N ILE A 69 7.36 -11.83 -11.99
CA ILE A 69 6.72 -11.05 -13.05
C ILE A 69 5.63 -11.88 -13.74
#